data_c04d8540187ec37ceab958dcbf3532b9
#
_entry.id   c04d8540187ec37ceab958dcbf3532b9
#
_cell.length_a   1.000
_cell.length_b   1.000
_cell.length_c   1.000
_cell.angle_alpha   90.00
_cell.angle_beta   90.00
_cell.angle_gamma   90.00
#
_symmetry.space_group_name_H-M   'P 1'
#
loop_
_entity.id
_entity.type
_entity.pdbx_description
1 polymer ?
#
loop_
_entity_poly.entity_id
_entity_poly.type
_entity_poly.pdbx_seq_one_letter_code
_entity_poly.pdbx_strand_id
1 'polypeptide(L)'
;MPCTAKKAEILQEESKTNGKADVDYVLTTTELVTMIRKSGIRFENIDIESSDMPFGIGSGAGVIFGNTGGVMEAVLRRLCEGHDRTEMDQIRYSGVRGEEGLKEITYDYNGRKIRAAIVSGLANADMLMKRIGNKEAEYDFVEVMACRRGCIMGGGQPVPAGPRTKAARANGLYDTDINTQIKKSNENPLVLSLYENLLKGREHKLLHRNMAMGDIQG
;
A
#
# COMPACT_ATOMS: atom_id res chain seq x y z
N MET A 1 0.91 -6.14 10.57
CA MET A 1 1.25 -6.19 9.11
C MET A 1 0.69 -7.48 8.48
N PRO A 2 0.12 -7.42 7.29
CA PRO A 2 -0.20 -8.65 6.55
C PRO A 2 1.03 -9.35 5.96
N CYS A 3 2.21 -8.77 6.13
CA CYS A 3 3.47 -9.14 5.47
C CYS A 3 4.46 -9.75 6.45
N THR A 4 4.93 -10.97 6.18
CA THR A 4 6.00 -11.62 6.96
C THR A 4 7.40 -11.10 6.58
N ALA A 5 7.59 -10.63 5.34
CA ALA A 5 8.86 -10.07 4.89
C ALA A 5 9.28 -8.82 5.68
N LYS A 6 8.34 -8.09 6.27
CA LYS A 6 8.63 -6.95 7.15
C LYS A 6 9.42 -7.34 8.41
N LYS A 7 9.34 -8.59 8.85
CA LYS A 7 10.18 -9.11 9.96
C LYS A 7 11.66 -9.19 9.56
N ALA A 8 11.95 -9.52 8.32
CA ALA A 8 13.32 -9.53 7.80
C ALA A 8 13.83 -8.11 7.48
N GLU A 9 12.92 -7.24 7.01
CA GLU A 9 13.26 -5.85 6.65
C GLU A 9 13.81 -5.06 7.84
N ILE A 10 13.23 -5.20 9.03
CA ILE A 10 13.69 -4.48 10.23
C ILE A 10 15.09 -4.91 10.71
N LEU A 11 15.60 -6.03 10.22
CA LEU A 11 16.93 -6.54 10.59
C LEU A 11 18.04 -5.98 9.68
N GLN A 12 17.68 -5.37 8.55
CA GLN A 12 18.64 -4.81 7.61
C GLN A 12 19.33 -3.55 8.17
N GLU A 13 20.56 -3.30 7.74
CA GLU A 13 21.33 -2.13 8.19
C GLU A 13 20.64 -0.80 7.82
N GLU A 14 19.94 -0.77 6.70
CA GLU A 14 19.15 0.37 6.23
C GLU A 14 17.97 0.71 7.16
N SER A 15 17.56 -0.24 8.01
CA SER A 15 16.49 -0.07 9.01
C SER A 15 17.05 0.27 10.40
N LYS A 16 18.26 0.79 10.46
CA LYS A 16 18.91 1.21 11.70
C LYS A 16 19.37 2.67 11.63
N THR A 17 19.21 3.37 12.73
CA THR A 17 19.73 4.73 12.91
C THR A 17 20.77 4.70 14.04
N ASN A 18 22.00 5.13 13.75
CA ASN A 18 23.12 5.10 14.72
C ASN A 18 23.33 3.70 15.36
N GLY A 19 23.21 2.64 14.56
CA GLY A 19 23.39 1.26 15.01
C GLY A 19 22.23 0.67 15.85
N LYS A 20 21.15 1.45 16.02
CA LYS A 20 19.94 1.01 16.72
C LYS A 20 18.82 0.75 15.71
N ALA A 21 18.07 -0.31 15.90
CA ALA A 21 16.90 -0.60 15.09
C ALA A 21 15.88 0.55 15.17
N ASP A 22 15.35 0.97 14.01
CA ASP A 22 14.30 1.99 13.94
C ASP A 22 12.94 1.41 14.35
N VAL A 23 12.77 0.08 14.24
CA VAL A 23 11.56 -0.65 14.61
C VAL A 23 11.96 -1.87 15.44
N ASP A 24 11.44 -2.01 16.66
CA ASP A 24 11.77 -3.11 17.57
C ASP A 24 11.03 -4.39 17.20
N TYR A 25 9.77 -4.31 16.84
CA TYR A 25 8.91 -5.47 16.56
C TYR A 25 8.02 -5.27 15.37
N VAL A 26 7.85 -6.33 14.57
CA VAL A 26 6.82 -6.42 13.54
C VAL A 26 5.83 -7.51 13.92
N LEU A 27 4.60 -7.12 14.18
CA LEU A 27 3.49 -8.04 14.44
C LEU A 27 2.71 -8.29 13.14
N THR A 28 2.50 -9.54 12.82
CA THR A 28 1.58 -9.93 11.75
C THR A 28 0.14 -9.83 12.21
N THR A 29 -0.80 -9.77 11.27
CA THR A 29 -2.24 -9.76 11.58
C THR A 29 -2.63 -11.02 12.38
N THR A 30 -2.06 -12.18 12.03
CA THR A 30 -2.30 -13.44 12.75
C THR A 30 -1.80 -13.38 14.21
N GLU A 31 -0.62 -12.79 14.41
CA GLU A 31 -0.06 -12.62 15.75
C GLU A 31 -0.90 -11.66 16.58
N LEU A 32 -1.33 -10.53 16.00
CA LEU A 32 -2.22 -9.57 16.66
C LEU A 32 -3.55 -10.23 17.07
N VAL A 33 -4.20 -10.96 16.17
CA VAL A 33 -5.43 -11.71 16.48
C VAL A 33 -5.19 -12.70 17.63
N THR A 34 -4.04 -13.36 17.64
CA THR A 34 -3.67 -14.29 18.70
C THR A 34 -3.48 -13.57 20.05
N MET A 35 -2.85 -12.39 20.04
CA MET A 35 -2.68 -11.56 21.24
C MET A 35 -4.03 -11.13 21.80
N ILE A 36 -4.94 -10.61 20.96
CA ILE A 36 -6.29 -10.20 21.36
C ILE A 36 -7.04 -11.36 22.01
N ARG A 37 -7.01 -12.55 21.40
CA ARG A 37 -7.65 -13.75 21.94
C ARG A 37 -7.06 -14.20 23.27
N LYS A 38 -5.72 -14.22 23.38
CA LYS A 38 -5.03 -14.61 24.62
C LYS A 38 -5.28 -13.63 25.77
N SER A 39 -5.51 -12.37 25.47
CA SER A 39 -5.88 -11.35 26.47
C SER A 39 -7.34 -11.43 26.90
N GLY A 40 -8.13 -12.37 26.38
CA GLY A 40 -9.55 -12.50 26.74
C GLY A 40 -10.45 -11.37 26.20
N ILE A 41 -9.93 -10.56 25.30
CA ILE A 41 -10.67 -9.43 24.71
C ILE A 41 -11.71 -9.96 23.71
N ARG A 42 -12.97 -9.61 23.94
CA ARG A 42 -14.07 -9.86 22.98
C ARG A 42 -14.18 -8.66 22.05
N PHE A 43 -13.68 -8.81 20.84
CA PHE A 43 -13.57 -7.70 19.89
C PHE A 43 -14.91 -7.03 19.57
N GLU A 44 -16.00 -7.82 19.60
CA GLU A 44 -17.36 -7.32 19.36
C GLU A 44 -17.91 -6.42 20.45
N ASN A 45 -17.30 -6.45 21.64
CA ASN A 45 -17.75 -5.70 22.83
C ASN A 45 -16.85 -4.52 23.16
N ILE A 46 -15.92 -4.17 22.28
CA ILE A 46 -15.02 -3.03 22.50
C ILE A 46 -15.76 -1.74 22.09
N ASP A 47 -15.73 -0.75 22.95
CA ASP A 47 -16.22 0.59 22.65
C ASP A 47 -15.37 1.24 21.55
N ILE A 48 -16.01 2.08 20.73
CA ILE A 48 -15.34 2.81 19.67
C ILE A 48 -14.57 3.96 20.31
N GLU A 49 -13.26 3.99 20.08
CA GLU A 49 -12.37 5.06 20.51
C GLU A 49 -11.65 5.71 19.31
N SER A 50 -11.21 6.94 19.51
CA SER A 50 -10.36 7.63 18.54
C SER A 50 -8.93 7.10 18.60
N SER A 51 -8.26 7.06 17.45
CA SER A 51 -6.84 6.74 17.42
C SER A 51 -6.01 7.83 18.10
N ASP A 52 -4.90 7.41 18.73
CA ASP A 52 -3.98 8.34 19.38
C ASP A 52 -3.34 9.31 18.38
N MET A 53 -3.18 10.56 18.85
CA MET A 53 -2.45 11.58 18.09
C MET A 53 -0.93 11.50 18.39
N PRO A 54 -0.05 11.94 17.49
CA PRO A 54 -0.32 12.75 16.29
C PRO A 54 -0.67 11.97 15.01
N PHE A 55 -0.53 10.66 14.96
CA PHE A 55 -0.69 9.90 13.73
C PHE A 55 -2.04 9.17 13.60
N GLY A 56 -3.03 9.58 14.38
CA GLY A 56 -4.37 8.99 14.37
C GLY A 56 -5.24 9.33 13.15
N ILE A 57 -4.80 10.26 12.30
CA ILE A 57 -5.55 10.66 11.11
C ILE A 57 -4.97 9.97 9.88
N GLY A 58 -5.76 9.08 9.28
CA GLY A 58 -5.42 8.41 8.04
C GLY A 58 -6.12 9.03 6.81
N SER A 59 -5.71 8.62 5.63
CA SER A 59 -6.40 8.92 4.36
C SER A 59 -6.92 7.66 3.71
N GLY A 60 -8.00 7.78 2.94
CA GLY A 60 -8.55 6.68 2.15
C GLY A 60 -7.50 6.10 1.19
N ALA A 61 -6.67 6.96 0.58
CA ALA A 61 -5.56 6.53 -0.26
C ALA A 61 -4.58 5.61 0.48
N GLY A 62 -4.25 5.90 1.75
CA GLY A 62 -3.36 5.05 2.54
C GLY A 62 -3.99 3.71 2.93
N VAL A 63 -5.30 3.68 3.14
CA VAL A 63 -6.03 2.46 3.52
C VAL A 63 -6.05 1.44 2.40
N ILE A 64 -6.30 1.87 1.15
CA ILE A 64 -6.46 0.96 0.00
C ILE A 64 -5.16 0.30 -0.48
N PHE A 65 -3.99 0.69 0.05
CA PHE A 65 -2.68 0.11 -0.32
C PHE A 65 -2.61 -1.40 -0.13
N GLY A 66 -3.43 -1.98 0.73
CA GLY A 66 -3.50 -3.43 0.92
C GLY A 66 -4.03 -4.19 -0.30
N ASN A 67 -4.80 -3.55 -1.15
CA ASN A 67 -5.37 -4.11 -2.37
C ASN A 67 -4.42 -3.95 -3.56
N THR A 68 -4.43 -4.92 -4.49
CA THR A 68 -3.79 -4.77 -5.79
C THR A 68 -4.45 -3.63 -6.56
N GLY A 69 -3.65 -2.69 -7.03
CA GLY A 69 -4.11 -1.45 -7.68
C GLY A 69 -4.33 -0.28 -6.70
N GLY A 70 -4.22 -0.50 -5.39
CA GLY A 70 -4.46 0.54 -4.40
C GLY A 70 -3.40 1.64 -4.39
N VAL A 71 -2.14 1.28 -4.62
CA VAL A 71 -1.06 2.28 -4.76
C VAL A 71 -1.24 3.08 -6.03
N MET A 72 -1.55 2.41 -7.15
CA MET A 72 -1.85 3.07 -8.42
C MET A 72 -3.04 4.02 -8.28
N GLU A 73 -4.12 3.60 -7.65
CA GLU A 73 -5.28 4.44 -7.39
C GLU A 73 -4.90 5.68 -6.57
N ALA A 74 -4.05 5.53 -5.55
CA ALA A 74 -3.58 6.64 -4.75
C ALA A 74 -2.74 7.64 -5.56
N VAL A 75 -1.88 7.15 -6.47
CA VAL A 75 -1.11 7.99 -7.40
C VAL A 75 -2.04 8.75 -8.34
N LEU A 76 -3.01 8.08 -8.95
CA LEU A 76 -3.98 8.73 -9.84
C LEU A 76 -4.81 9.79 -9.10
N ARG A 77 -5.26 9.50 -7.88
CA ARG A 77 -5.95 10.48 -7.04
C ARG A 77 -5.10 11.73 -6.76
N ARG A 78 -3.78 11.57 -6.65
CA ARG A 78 -2.87 12.71 -6.45
C ARG A 78 -2.82 13.63 -7.68
N LEU A 79 -3.02 13.09 -8.87
CA LEU A 79 -3.06 13.86 -10.11
C LEU A 79 -4.36 14.66 -10.26
N CYS A 80 -5.47 14.24 -9.67
CA CYS A 80 -6.72 14.98 -9.70
C CYS A 80 -6.58 16.30 -8.93
N GLU A 81 -6.85 17.41 -9.56
CA GLU A 81 -6.78 18.75 -8.95
C GLU A 81 -7.98 19.01 -8.04
N GLY A 82 -9.15 18.46 -8.37
CA GLY A 82 -10.39 18.63 -7.63
C GLY A 82 -10.65 17.59 -6.56
N HIS A 83 -11.70 17.85 -5.78
CA HIS A 83 -12.32 16.88 -4.87
C HIS A 83 -13.58 16.27 -5.50
N ASP A 84 -13.72 16.38 -6.81
CA ASP A 84 -14.92 15.96 -7.51
C ASP A 84 -15.09 14.44 -7.39
N ARG A 85 -16.25 14.06 -6.87
CA ARG A 85 -16.66 12.66 -6.75
C ARG A 85 -16.62 11.95 -8.10
N THR A 86 -16.91 12.66 -9.17
CA THR A 86 -16.89 12.14 -10.54
C THR A 86 -15.49 11.70 -10.95
N GLU A 87 -14.45 12.51 -10.69
CA GLU A 87 -13.06 12.17 -10.99
C GLU A 87 -12.61 10.96 -10.18
N MET A 88 -12.95 10.90 -8.88
CA MET A 88 -12.64 9.75 -8.04
C MET A 88 -13.32 8.46 -8.53
N ASP A 89 -14.56 8.56 -8.98
CA ASP A 89 -15.28 7.42 -9.54
C ASP A 89 -14.70 7.01 -10.89
N GLN A 90 -14.29 7.93 -11.76
CA GLN A 90 -13.57 7.60 -12.99
C GLN A 90 -12.30 6.80 -12.71
N ILE A 91 -11.51 7.18 -11.71
CA ILE A 91 -10.32 6.42 -11.31
C ILE A 91 -10.72 5.03 -10.80
N ARG A 92 -11.72 4.92 -9.94
CA ARG A 92 -12.19 3.63 -9.40
C ARG A 92 -12.62 2.67 -10.50
N TYR A 93 -13.25 3.17 -11.55
CA TYR A 93 -13.76 2.38 -12.67
C TYR A 93 -12.79 2.28 -13.86
N SER A 94 -11.60 2.89 -13.79
CA SER A 94 -10.59 2.84 -14.85
C SER A 94 -9.94 1.46 -15.07
N GLY A 95 -10.34 0.43 -14.30
CA GLY A 95 -9.71 -0.88 -14.31
C GLY A 95 -8.57 -1.03 -13.28
N VAL A 96 -8.29 0.02 -12.48
CA VAL A 96 -7.28 -0.02 -11.42
C VAL A 96 -7.60 -1.07 -10.37
N ARG A 97 -8.88 -1.29 -10.07
CA ARG A 97 -9.37 -2.32 -9.16
C ARG A 97 -9.57 -3.64 -9.88
N GLY A 98 -9.32 -4.76 -9.20
CA GLY A 98 -9.56 -6.11 -9.75
C GLY A 98 -8.47 -7.12 -9.37
N GLU A 99 -8.57 -8.33 -9.94
CA GLU A 99 -7.87 -9.52 -9.45
C GLU A 99 -6.79 -10.08 -10.39
N GLU A 100 -6.63 -9.59 -11.59
CA GLU A 100 -5.69 -10.11 -12.56
C GLU A 100 -4.24 -9.94 -12.09
N GLY A 101 -3.38 -10.88 -12.45
CA GLY A 101 -1.98 -10.86 -12.09
C GLY A 101 -1.19 -9.72 -12.74
N LEU A 102 -1.61 -9.32 -13.92
CA LEU A 102 -1.13 -8.14 -14.65
C LEU A 102 -2.33 -7.42 -15.27
N LYS A 103 -2.43 -6.13 -15.00
CA LYS A 103 -3.40 -5.23 -15.62
C LYS A 103 -2.67 -4.05 -16.23
N GLU A 104 -3.10 -3.65 -17.39
CA GLU A 104 -2.61 -2.47 -18.11
C GLU A 104 -3.77 -1.48 -18.22
N ILE A 105 -3.53 -0.26 -17.78
CA ILE A 105 -4.53 0.81 -17.82
C ILE A 105 -3.98 2.03 -18.51
N THR A 106 -4.88 2.79 -19.12
CA THR A 106 -4.57 4.11 -19.64
C THR A 106 -5.53 5.11 -19.00
N TYR A 107 -4.97 6.13 -18.38
CA TYR A 107 -5.72 7.21 -17.75
C TYR A 107 -5.43 8.52 -18.49
N ASP A 108 -6.49 9.26 -18.86
CA ASP A 108 -6.33 10.58 -19.49
C ASP A 108 -6.23 11.65 -18.38
N TYR A 109 -5.13 12.38 -18.38
CA TYR A 109 -4.89 13.46 -17.46
C TYR A 109 -4.58 14.74 -18.26
N ASN A 110 -5.54 15.66 -18.31
CA ASN A 110 -5.42 16.93 -19.02
C ASN A 110 -4.97 16.76 -20.49
N GLY A 111 -5.52 15.76 -21.20
CA GLY A 111 -5.17 15.45 -22.58
C GLY A 111 -3.86 14.66 -22.75
N ARG A 112 -3.14 14.36 -21.65
CA ARG A 112 -2.00 13.45 -21.64
C ARG A 112 -2.44 12.06 -21.21
N LYS A 113 -2.15 11.05 -22.02
CA LYS A 113 -2.39 9.66 -21.68
C LYS A 113 -1.28 9.15 -20.76
N ILE A 114 -1.63 8.74 -19.55
CA ILE A 114 -0.76 8.06 -18.60
C ILE A 114 -1.00 6.57 -18.79
N ARG A 115 0.04 5.85 -19.20
CA ARG A 115 0.03 4.39 -19.33
C ARG A 115 0.60 3.78 -18.07
N ALA A 116 -0.14 2.88 -17.42
CA ALA A 116 0.29 2.25 -16.20
C ALA A 116 0.03 0.76 -16.20
N ALA A 117 0.89 0.03 -15.48
CA ALA A 117 0.72 -1.39 -15.24
C ALA A 117 0.62 -1.68 -13.74
N ILE A 118 -0.23 -2.63 -13.39
CA ILE A 118 -0.42 -3.12 -12.02
C ILE A 118 -0.12 -4.62 -12.05
N VAL A 119 0.93 -5.02 -11.36
CA VAL A 119 1.37 -6.42 -11.36
C VAL A 119 1.42 -6.98 -9.96
N SER A 120 0.90 -8.19 -9.79
CA SER A 120 0.94 -8.94 -8.54
C SER A 120 1.53 -10.33 -8.72
N GLY A 121 2.45 -10.68 -7.83
CA GLY A 121 3.26 -11.89 -7.88
C GLY A 121 4.57 -11.70 -8.67
N LEU A 122 5.67 -12.20 -8.12
CA LEU A 122 7.02 -11.97 -8.66
C LEU A 122 7.22 -12.56 -10.05
N ALA A 123 6.57 -13.69 -10.39
CA ALA A 123 6.65 -14.26 -11.73
C ALA A 123 6.03 -13.32 -12.79
N ASN A 124 4.90 -12.69 -12.47
CA ASN A 124 4.27 -11.69 -13.35
C ASN A 124 5.14 -10.43 -13.47
N ALA A 125 5.76 -10.01 -12.37
CA ALA A 125 6.69 -8.89 -12.37
C ALA A 125 7.91 -9.16 -13.27
N ASP A 126 8.50 -10.35 -13.19
CA ASP A 126 9.63 -10.76 -14.04
C ASP A 126 9.24 -10.75 -15.53
N MET A 127 8.07 -11.27 -15.88
CA MET A 127 7.55 -11.21 -17.26
C MET A 127 7.38 -9.76 -17.73
N LEU A 128 6.82 -8.89 -16.90
CA LEU A 128 6.65 -7.49 -17.26
C LEU A 128 7.98 -6.78 -17.44
N MET A 129 8.94 -7.00 -16.55
CA MET A 129 10.29 -6.43 -16.65
C MET A 129 11.01 -6.85 -17.93
N LYS A 130 10.86 -8.11 -18.35
CA LYS A 130 11.40 -8.61 -19.64
C LYS A 130 10.77 -7.89 -20.84
N ARG A 131 9.45 -7.71 -20.85
CA ARG A 131 8.74 -6.95 -21.90
C ARG A 131 9.22 -5.51 -21.98
N ILE A 132 9.40 -4.85 -20.83
CA ILE A 132 9.93 -3.47 -20.78
C ILE A 132 11.38 -3.43 -21.28
N GLY A 133 12.24 -4.35 -20.84
CA GLY A 133 13.63 -4.44 -21.26
C GLY A 133 13.79 -4.70 -22.76
N ASN A 134 12.91 -5.50 -23.34
CA ASN A 134 12.86 -5.77 -24.78
C ASN A 134 12.20 -4.64 -25.59
N LYS A 135 11.75 -3.55 -24.94
CA LYS A 135 11.00 -2.45 -25.57
C LYS A 135 9.66 -2.87 -26.20
N GLU A 136 9.09 -3.98 -25.72
CA GLU A 136 7.77 -4.48 -26.14
C GLU A 136 6.62 -3.77 -25.42
N ALA A 137 6.92 -3.12 -24.28
CA ALA A 137 5.96 -2.35 -23.49
C ALA A 137 6.65 -1.14 -22.84
N GLU A 138 5.89 -0.06 -22.70
CA GLU A 138 6.35 1.18 -22.10
C GLU A 138 5.24 1.77 -21.20
N TYR A 139 5.60 2.13 -19.96
CA TYR A 139 4.67 2.67 -18.98
C TYR A 139 5.27 3.89 -18.30
N ASP A 140 4.40 4.84 -17.94
CA ASP A 140 4.76 5.99 -17.11
C ASP A 140 4.86 5.57 -15.63
N PHE A 141 4.10 4.55 -15.22
CA PHE A 141 4.10 4.03 -13.85
C PHE A 141 3.81 2.53 -13.80
N VAL A 142 4.51 1.82 -12.91
CA VAL A 142 4.29 0.39 -12.66
C VAL A 142 4.11 0.15 -11.16
N GLU A 143 2.96 -0.38 -10.75
CA GLU A 143 2.76 -0.91 -9.40
C GLU A 143 3.18 -2.37 -9.36
N VAL A 144 4.06 -2.73 -8.42
CA VAL A 144 4.49 -4.12 -8.20
C VAL A 144 4.12 -4.57 -6.78
N MET A 145 3.36 -5.64 -6.69
CA MET A 145 3.11 -6.34 -5.42
C MET A 145 3.71 -7.73 -5.46
N ALA A 146 4.60 -8.04 -4.51
CA ALA A 146 5.23 -9.36 -4.41
C ALA A 146 4.23 -10.48 -4.13
N CYS A 147 3.24 -10.21 -3.28
CA CYS A 147 2.19 -11.18 -2.96
C CYS A 147 1.15 -11.26 -4.08
N ARG A 148 0.86 -12.48 -4.55
CA ARG A 148 -0.30 -12.70 -5.43
C ARG A 148 -1.57 -12.24 -4.72
N ARG A 149 -2.43 -11.51 -5.42
CA ARG A 149 -3.70 -10.96 -4.91
C ARG A 149 -3.56 -9.84 -3.86
N GLY A 150 -2.38 -9.22 -3.76
CA GLY A 150 -2.13 -8.07 -2.88
C GLY A 150 -1.81 -8.43 -1.43
N CYS A 151 -1.50 -7.41 -0.64
CA CYS A 151 -1.09 -7.57 0.76
C CYS A 151 -2.20 -8.12 1.66
N ILE A 152 -3.47 -7.92 1.31
CA ILE A 152 -4.62 -8.50 2.03
C ILE A 152 -4.60 -10.03 2.04
N MET A 153 -3.84 -10.66 1.16
CA MET A 153 -3.62 -12.11 1.10
C MET A 153 -2.17 -12.48 1.44
N GLY A 154 -1.43 -11.58 2.07
CA GLY A 154 -0.04 -11.80 2.49
C GLY A 154 0.11 -12.90 3.54
N GLY A 155 1.33 -13.44 3.69
CA GLY A 155 1.63 -14.57 4.56
C GLY A 155 1.42 -14.33 6.06
N GLY A 156 1.26 -13.07 6.48
CA GLY A 156 0.93 -12.70 7.87
C GLY A 156 -0.57 -12.63 8.16
N GLN A 157 -1.42 -12.94 7.20
CA GLN A 157 -2.87 -12.94 7.38
C GLN A 157 -3.38 -14.26 7.94
N PRO A 158 -4.49 -14.25 8.73
CA PRO A 158 -5.12 -15.48 9.22
C PRO A 158 -5.60 -16.40 8.09
N VAL A 159 -5.51 -17.72 8.33
CA VAL A 159 -6.06 -18.76 7.48
C VAL A 159 -7.37 -19.31 8.10
N PRO A 160 -8.29 -19.87 7.33
CA PRO A 160 -8.23 -20.13 5.90
C PRO A 160 -8.39 -18.87 5.05
N ALA A 161 -7.71 -18.85 3.90
CA ALA A 161 -7.73 -17.73 2.95
C ALA A 161 -8.27 -18.22 1.60
N GLY A 162 -9.51 -17.93 1.32
CA GLY A 162 -10.20 -18.26 0.07
C GLY A 162 -10.70 -17.02 -0.68
N PRO A 163 -11.33 -17.21 -1.85
CA PRO A 163 -11.87 -16.09 -2.63
C PRO A 163 -12.85 -15.20 -1.85
N ARG A 164 -13.76 -15.82 -1.07
CA ARG A 164 -14.71 -15.08 -0.21
C ARG A 164 -13.99 -14.23 0.84
N THR A 165 -12.95 -14.78 1.47
CA THR A 165 -12.14 -14.07 2.46
C THR A 165 -11.42 -12.88 1.82
N LYS A 166 -10.88 -13.05 0.61
CA LYS A 166 -10.25 -11.97 -0.14
C LYS A 166 -11.24 -10.85 -0.43
N ALA A 167 -12.41 -11.18 -0.97
CA ALA A 167 -13.44 -10.20 -1.26
C ALA A 167 -13.86 -9.43 0.00
N ALA A 168 -14.10 -10.11 1.11
CA ALA A 168 -14.44 -9.46 2.38
C ALA A 168 -13.33 -8.51 2.88
N ARG A 169 -12.06 -8.91 2.79
CA ARG A 169 -10.93 -8.05 3.17
C ARG A 169 -10.80 -6.84 2.25
N ALA A 170 -10.96 -7.04 0.93
CA ALA A 170 -10.91 -5.96 -0.03
C ALA A 170 -12.03 -4.94 0.19
N ASN A 171 -13.26 -5.44 0.38
CA ASN A 171 -14.42 -4.60 0.65
C ASN A 171 -14.23 -3.80 1.95
N GLY A 172 -13.73 -4.42 3.01
CA GLY A 172 -13.47 -3.71 4.27
C GLY A 172 -12.51 -2.52 4.09
N LEU A 173 -11.48 -2.64 3.25
CA LEU A 173 -10.59 -1.50 2.93
C LEU A 173 -11.29 -0.44 2.07
N TYR A 174 -12.08 -0.86 1.08
CA TYR A 174 -12.83 0.09 0.25
C TYR A 174 -13.95 0.80 1.01
N ASP A 175 -14.64 0.11 1.91
CA ASP A 175 -15.65 0.71 2.78
C ASP A 175 -15.02 1.72 3.73
N THR A 176 -13.84 1.40 4.28
CA THR A 176 -13.07 2.34 5.09
C THR A 176 -12.66 3.57 4.27
N ASP A 177 -12.18 3.39 3.06
CA ASP A 177 -11.87 4.50 2.14
C ASP A 177 -13.10 5.36 1.86
N ILE A 178 -14.25 4.74 1.60
CA ILE A 178 -15.51 5.48 1.34
C ILE A 178 -15.90 6.33 2.54
N ASN A 179 -15.72 5.82 3.75
CA ASN A 179 -16.11 6.51 4.99
C ASN A 179 -15.05 7.50 5.49
N THR A 180 -13.80 7.41 5.03
CA THR A 180 -12.73 8.34 5.41
C THR A 180 -12.95 9.70 4.72
N GLN A 181 -12.87 10.80 5.48
CA GLN A 181 -13.05 12.16 4.96
C GLN A 181 -11.90 12.57 4.01
N ILE A 182 -10.67 12.34 4.43
CA ILE A 182 -9.47 12.66 3.65
C ILE A 182 -9.25 11.57 2.60
N LYS A 183 -9.40 11.91 1.33
CA LYS A 183 -9.27 10.94 0.23
C LYS A 183 -7.85 10.78 -0.29
N LYS A 184 -7.07 11.85 -0.26
CA LYS A 184 -5.70 11.91 -0.80
C LYS A 184 -4.70 12.07 0.34
N SER A 185 -3.56 11.41 0.25
CA SER A 185 -2.53 11.49 1.31
C SER A 185 -1.93 12.90 1.44
N ASN A 186 -1.86 13.65 0.34
CA ASN A 186 -1.38 15.03 0.34
C ASN A 186 -2.40 16.07 0.86
N GLU A 187 -3.56 15.65 1.31
CA GLU A 187 -4.56 16.48 2.00
C GLU A 187 -4.55 16.23 3.51
N ASN A 188 -3.78 15.24 3.96
CA ASN A 188 -3.65 14.96 5.39
C ASN A 188 -2.80 16.04 6.07
N PRO A 189 -3.37 16.82 7.02
CA PRO A 189 -2.68 17.93 7.66
C PRO A 189 -1.41 17.49 8.41
N LEU A 190 -1.39 16.26 8.93
CA LEU A 190 -0.20 15.73 9.61
C LEU A 190 0.91 15.43 8.60
N VAL A 191 0.57 14.89 7.43
CA VAL A 191 1.55 14.66 6.36
C VAL A 191 2.10 15.99 5.86
N LEU A 192 1.24 16.99 5.62
CA LEU A 192 1.66 18.32 5.23
C LEU A 192 2.61 18.94 6.27
N SER A 193 2.25 18.89 7.54
CA SER A 193 3.09 19.39 8.63
C SER A 193 4.44 18.68 8.71
N LEU A 194 4.50 17.36 8.46
CA LEU A 194 5.76 16.63 8.40
C LEU A 194 6.66 17.13 7.27
N TYR A 195 6.12 17.35 6.08
CA TYR A 195 6.88 17.86 4.93
C TYR A 195 7.34 19.29 5.12
N GLU A 196 6.50 20.15 5.72
CA GLU A 196 6.84 21.54 5.97
C GLU A 196 7.89 21.74 7.07
N ASN A 197 7.98 20.81 8.02
CA ASN A 197 8.83 20.94 9.21
C ASN A 197 9.94 19.87 9.24
N LEU A 198 9.61 18.65 9.68
CA LEU A 198 10.60 17.61 9.98
C LEU A 198 11.35 17.12 8.74
N LEU A 199 10.67 16.98 7.63
CA LEU A 199 11.24 16.44 6.38
C LEU A 199 11.85 17.54 5.50
N LYS A 200 11.52 18.80 5.71
CA LYS A 200 11.91 19.91 4.85
C LYS A 200 13.40 19.89 4.50
N GLY A 201 13.71 19.76 3.20
CA GLY A 201 15.07 19.65 2.68
C GLY A 201 15.81 18.35 3.00
N ARG A 202 15.12 17.36 3.60
CA ARG A 202 15.67 16.05 3.93
C ARG A 202 14.83 14.89 3.38
N GLU A 203 13.80 15.21 2.61
CA GLU A 203 12.80 14.26 2.08
C GLU A 203 13.49 13.13 1.34
N HIS A 204 14.37 13.47 0.41
CA HIS A 204 15.09 12.48 -0.39
C HIS A 204 15.96 11.56 0.46
N LYS A 205 16.68 12.13 1.43
CA LYS A 205 17.57 11.38 2.31
C LYS A 205 16.82 10.44 3.25
N LEU A 206 15.65 10.85 3.75
CA LEU A 206 14.91 10.11 4.78
C LEU A 206 13.89 9.13 4.17
N LEU A 207 13.32 9.47 3.01
CA LEU A 207 12.23 8.68 2.41
C LEU A 207 12.70 7.77 1.28
N HIS A 208 13.85 8.05 0.66
CA HIS A 208 14.44 7.23 -0.37
C HIS A 208 15.63 6.45 0.18
N ARG A 209 15.46 5.16 0.34
CA ARG A 209 16.55 4.25 0.74
C ARG A 209 16.97 3.42 -0.47
N ASN A 210 18.26 3.42 -0.78
CA ASN A 210 18.82 2.45 -1.70
C ASN A 210 18.95 1.13 -0.93
N MET A 211 18.02 0.21 -1.17
CA MET A 211 18.21 -1.17 -0.80
C MET A 211 19.32 -1.72 -1.71
N ALA A 212 20.57 -1.74 -1.21
CA ALA A 212 21.61 -2.49 -1.89
C ALA A 212 21.10 -3.93 -2.04
N MET A 213 21.04 -4.43 -3.28
CA MET A 213 20.87 -5.86 -3.48
C MET A 213 22.11 -6.49 -2.86
N GLY A 214 21.98 -7.01 -1.64
CA GLY A 214 22.99 -7.87 -1.07
C GLY A 214 23.25 -8.97 -2.09
N ASP A 215 24.51 -9.24 -2.37
CA ASP A 215 24.91 -10.33 -3.24
C ASP A 215 24.18 -11.58 -2.77
N ILE A 216 23.16 -11.99 -3.52
CA ILE A 216 22.57 -13.33 -3.38
C ILE A 216 23.64 -14.27 -3.90
N GLN A 217 24.62 -14.59 -3.05
CA GLN A 217 25.47 -15.72 -3.29
C GLN A 217 24.60 -16.96 -3.18
N GLY A 218 24.32 -17.58 -4.33
CA GLY A 218 23.58 -18.82 -4.48
C GLY A 218 24.25 -20.03 -3.84
#